data_1830fa380d3de2f874ca1d66a6edf4ed
#
_entry.id   1830fa380d3de2f874ca1d66a6edf4ed
#
_cell.length_a   1.000
_cell.length_b   1.000
_cell.length_c   1.000
_cell.angle_alpha   90.00
_cell.angle_beta   90.00
_cell.angle_gamma   90.00
#
_symmetry.space_group_name_H-M   'P 1'
#
loop_
_entity.id
_entity.type
_entity.pdbx_description
1 polymer ?
#
loop_
_entity_poly.entity_id
_entity_poly.type
_entity_poly.pdbx_seq_one_letter_code
_entity_poly.pdbx_strand_id
1 'polypeptide(L)'
;MQTKRIQIAGIVLILLVVATIITIGLLPRDENNNIVSPAWVVAVEEERVAKIEVSNTFGEYTATFDNGVTILGYENYPLSEHTKTNMRPAVGSVYAYDTVDRSGKDLGKYGFNAPTATATLTDTNGKQIRFTVGNQMPNGTAYYVMNDTSNHVYAVAGDYLQFIVADKQEFISKQVTSIPADSAYMVDYMTITKNGAPYFSVVAMDESETVFQNSGALFKMTYPYVGQGRDVNIVSFLESVCNLNATFVKHLSTDADALAQYGLSDPPIVIEYSYKGDVKHIYLSEPENGFTNLYTPDSNIIYSLLAQKLNLVTLDGLDFVTPYQFDRDINEVERIILRTDSGEEYTYNVSVTNGKTAATCNGTDLNGAAFENFYDLLTTSEVAGVAQKPGGTPKLTMVFRYHANLNKSNDTVSFYRIDERTYYLELNGQGNFYVSSLYVDKILECIPKLNNGEDFSIKY
;
A
#
# COMPACT_ATOMS: atom_id res chain seq x y z
N MET A 1 -24.95 -54.61 27.34
CA MET A 1 -24.06 -53.62 26.65
C MET A 1 -23.76 -53.98 25.19
N GLN A 2 -23.56 -55.25 24.84
CA GLN A 2 -23.25 -55.69 23.46
C GLN A 2 -24.34 -55.37 22.46
N THR A 3 -25.61 -55.57 22.80
CA THR A 3 -26.76 -55.34 21.88
C THR A 3 -26.89 -53.88 21.42
N LYS A 4 -26.65 -52.91 22.30
CA LYS A 4 -26.64 -51.46 21.90
C LYS A 4 -25.50 -51.10 20.95
N ARG A 5 -24.33 -51.71 21.11
CA ARG A 5 -23.17 -51.48 20.22
C ARG A 5 -23.40 -52.05 18.82
N ILE A 6 -24.06 -53.21 18.74
CA ILE A 6 -24.43 -53.83 17.45
C ILE A 6 -25.49 -52.99 16.73
N GLN A 7 -26.46 -52.44 17.47
CA GLN A 7 -27.47 -51.54 16.88
C GLN A 7 -26.86 -50.22 16.38
N ILE A 8 -25.91 -49.61 17.14
CA ILE A 8 -25.21 -48.41 16.69
C ILE A 8 -24.33 -48.69 15.46
N ALA A 9 -23.62 -49.82 15.44
CA ALA A 9 -22.82 -50.22 14.28
C ALA A 9 -23.68 -50.45 13.03
N GLY A 10 -24.86 -51.05 13.19
CA GLY A 10 -25.83 -51.22 12.11
C GLY A 10 -26.36 -49.88 11.55
N ILE A 11 -26.67 -48.93 12.41
CA ILE A 11 -27.13 -47.60 12.00
C ILE A 11 -26.01 -46.84 11.25
N VAL A 12 -24.77 -46.90 11.75
CA VAL A 12 -23.62 -46.28 11.09
C VAL A 12 -23.37 -46.89 9.70
N LEU A 13 -23.49 -48.24 9.58
CA LEU A 13 -23.35 -48.90 8.29
C LEU A 13 -24.43 -48.47 7.30
N ILE A 14 -25.67 -48.36 7.73
CA ILE A 14 -26.80 -47.91 6.90
C ILE A 14 -26.56 -46.46 6.46
N LEU A 15 -26.10 -45.56 7.36
CA LEU A 15 -25.81 -44.19 7.01
C LEU A 15 -24.66 -44.08 6.01
N LEU A 16 -23.63 -44.91 6.13
CA LEU A 16 -22.52 -44.96 5.16
C LEU A 16 -23.03 -45.46 3.79
N VAL A 17 -23.87 -46.49 3.73
CA VAL A 17 -24.45 -46.99 2.49
C VAL A 17 -25.32 -45.92 1.85
N VAL A 18 -26.15 -45.23 2.62
CA VAL A 18 -27.03 -44.15 2.12
C VAL A 18 -26.17 -42.98 1.60
N ALA A 19 -25.13 -42.59 2.33
CA ALA A 19 -24.20 -41.55 1.90
C ALA A 19 -23.48 -41.92 0.59
N THR A 20 -23.06 -43.19 0.45
CA THR A 20 -22.45 -43.71 -0.78
C THR A 20 -23.42 -43.67 -1.96
N ILE A 21 -24.66 -44.07 -1.75
CA ILE A 21 -25.70 -44.05 -2.80
C ILE A 21 -26.00 -42.62 -3.22
N ILE A 22 -26.10 -41.68 -2.26
CA ILE A 22 -26.30 -40.25 -2.56
C ILE A 22 -25.09 -39.70 -3.33
N THR A 23 -23.88 -40.02 -2.92
CA THR A 23 -22.67 -39.57 -3.61
C THR A 23 -22.62 -40.09 -5.04
N ILE A 24 -22.92 -41.39 -5.26
CA ILE A 24 -22.99 -41.98 -6.60
C ILE A 24 -24.14 -41.37 -7.43
N GLY A 25 -25.26 -41.04 -6.80
CA GLY A 25 -26.41 -40.40 -7.48
C GLY A 25 -26.15 -38.93 -7.86
N LEU A 26 -25.22 -38.26 -7.19
CA LEU A 26 -24.82 -36.87 -7.47
C LEU A 26 -23.66 -36.74 -8.45
N LEU A 27 -23.03 -37.86 -8.85
CA LEU A 27 -21.96 -37.82 -9.86
C LEU A 27 -22.55 -37.35 -11.22
N PRO A 28 -21.85 -36.47 -11.92
CA PRO A 28 -22.27 -36.03 -13.24
C PRO A 28 -22.39 -37.24 -14.20
N ARG A 29 -23.43 -37.24 -15.05
CA ARG A 29 -23.71 -38.30 -15.99
C ARG A 29 -23.72 -37.76 -17.41
N ASP A 30 -23.31 -38.61 -18.37
CA ASP A 30 -23.35 -38.29 -19.79
C ASP A 30 -24.78 -38.43 -20.35
N GLU A 31 -24.98 -38.09 -21.63
CA GLU A 31 -26.28 -38.20 -22.33
C GLU A 31 -26.81 -39.62 -22.36
N ASN A 32 -26.00 -40.66 -22.13
CA ASN A 32 -26.37 -42.07 -22.04
C ASN A 32 -26.54 -42.53 -20.58
N ASN A 33 -26.63 -41.60 -19.62
CA ASN A 33 -26.80 -41.88 -18.18
C ASN A 33 -25.64 -42.63 -17.51
N ASN A 34 -24.44 -42.68 -18.14
CA ASN A 34 -23.25 -43.21 -17.53
C ASN A 34 -22.63 -42.17 -16.59
N ILE A 35 -22.03 -42.62 -15.48
CA ILE A 35 -21.25 -41.76 -14.60
C ILE A 35 -20.05 -41.24 -15.40
N VAL A 36 -19.95 -39.91 -15.55
CA VAL A 36 -18.80 -39.28 -16.19
C VAL A 36 -17.63 -39.45 -15.26
N SER A 37 -16.67 -40.27 -15.64
CA SER A 37 -15.40 -40.37 -14.92
C SER A 37 -14.55 -39.19 -15.30
N PRO A 38 -14.13 -38.36 -14.35
CA PRO A 38 -13.13 -37.33 -14.61
C PRO A 38 -11.87 -37.98 -15.22
N ALA A 39 -11.27 -37.32 -16.18
CA ALA A 39 -10.10 -37.85 -16.90
C ALA A 39 -8.91 -36.92 -16.75
N TRP A 40 -7.75 -37.52 -16.62
CA TRP A 40 -6.50 -36.76 -16.68
C TRP A 40 -6.07 -36.59 -18.14
N VAL A 41 -5.93 -35.33 -18.61
CA VAL A 41 -5.30 -35.01 -19.88
C VAL A 41 -3.79 -35.15 -19.73
N VAL A 42 -3.27 -34.64 -18.60
CA VAL A 42 -1.88 -34.82 -18.15
C VAL A 42 -1.90 -35.26 -16.69
N ALA A 43 -1.16 -36.30 -16.38
CA ALA A 43 -0.93 -36.79 -15.00
C ALA A 43 0.53 -37.19 -14.86
N VAL A 44 1.34 -36.23 -14.45
CA VAL A 44 2.76 -36.41 -14.14
C VAL A 44 3.01 -35.85 -12.75
N GLU A 45 3.60 -36.63 -11.87
CA GLU A 45 3.99 -36.16 -10.53
C GLU A 45 4.90 -34.95 -10.67
N GLU A 46 4.73 -33.95 -9.80
CA GLU A 46 5.41 -32.66 -9.88
C GLU A 46 6.93 -32.83 -10.03
N GLU A 47 7.54 -33.66 -9.21
CA GLU A 47 9.00 -33.90 -9.19
C GLU A 47 9.52 -34.48 -10.49
N ARG A 48 8.65 -35.10 -11.29
CA ARG A 48 8.96 -35.71 -12.56
C ARG A 48 8.76 -34.77 -13.75
N VAL A 49 8.16 -33.60 -13.56
CA VAL A 49 8.03 -32.61 -14.63
C VAL A 49 9.40 -31.97 -14.87
N ALA A 50 9.99 -32.17 -16.04
CA ALA A 50 11.31 -31.62 -16.39
C ALA A 50 11.23 -30.36 -17.26
N LYS A 51 10.32 -30.35 -18.24
CA LYS A 51 10.20 -29.27 -19.23
C LYS A 51 8.77 -29.18 -19.77
N ILE A 52 8.33 -27.98 -20.11
CA ILE A 52 7.17 -27.73 -20.94
C ILE A 52 7.51 -26.77 -22.10
N GLU A 53 7.03 -27.09 -23.29
CA GLU A 53 7.09 -26.26 -24.48
C GLU A 53 5.67 -25.91 -24.87
N VAL A 54 5.39 -24.61 -25.02
CA VAL A 54 4.07 -24.08 -25.32
C VAL A 54 4.14 -23.17 -26.51
N SER A 55 3.20 -23.33 -27.44
CA SER A 55 2.92 -22.40 -28.52
C SER A 55 1.45 -21.96 -28.39
N ASN A 56 1.18 -20.68 -28.22
CA ASN A 56 -0.16 -20.13 -28.02
C ASN A 56 -0.36 -18.84 -28.84
N THR A 57 -1.51 -18.20 -28.71
CA THR A 57 -1.86 -16.98 -29.43
C THR A 57 -0.94 -15.78 -29.14
N PHE A 58 -0.14 -15.82 -28.08
CA PHE A 58 0.83 -14.79 -27.68
C PHE A 58 2.27 -15.13 -28.10
N GLY A 59 2.50 -16.31 -28.69
CA GLY A 59 3.80 -16.79 -29.13
C GLY A 59 4.25 -18.08 -28.47
N GLU A 60 5.56 -18.31 -28.45
CA GLU A 60 6.15 -19.53 -27.93
C GLU A 60 6.97 -19.27 -26.67
N TYR A 61 7.00 -20.25 -25.80
CA TYR A 61 7.93 -20.28 -24.67
C TYR A 61 8.27 -21.72 -24.26
N THR A 62 9.41 -21.85 -23.59
CA THR A 62 9.85 -23.08 -22.95
C THR A 62 10.14 -22.79 -21.49
N ALA A 63 9.60 -23.59 -20.58
CA ALA A 63 9.96 -23.56 -19.17
C ALA A 63 10.64 -24.87 -18.75
N THR A 64 11.69 -24.80 -17.95
CA THR A 64 12.41 -25.91 -17.34
C THR A 64 12.31 -25.85 -15.82
N PHE A 65 12.44 -27.01 -15.15
CA PHE A 65 12.12 -27.17 -13.73
C PHE A 65 13.25 -27.84 -12.91
N ASP A 66 14.49 -27.74 -13.33
CA ASP A 66 15.63 -28.43 -12.66
C ASP A 66 15.93 -27.84 -11.27
N ASN A 67 16.03 -26.52 -11.16
CA ASN A 67 16.31 -25.79 -9.92
C ASN A 67 15.26 -24.66 -9.69
N GLY A 68 13.99 -25.01 -9.70
CA GLY A 68 12.90 -24.07 -9.73
C GLY A 68 12.41 -23.84 -11.15
N VAL A 69 11.68 -22.74 -11.39
CA VAL A 69 11.12 -22.41 -12.70
C VAL A 69 12.09 -21.50 -13.46
N THR A 70 12.50 -21.89 -14.65
CA THR A 70 13.26 -21.04 -15.58
C THR A 70 12.52 -20.97 -16.91
N ILE A 71 12.22 -19.76 -17.40
CA ILE A 71 11.62 -19.53 -18.71
C ILE A 71 12.72 -19.08 -19.65
N LEU A 72 12.97 -19.86 -20.71
CA LEU A 72 14.05 -19.57 -21.64
C LEU A 72 13.86 -18.23 -22.34
N GLY A 73 14.92 -17.41 -22.34
CA GLY A 73 14.93 -16.03 -22.83
C GLY A 73 14.37 -15.01 -21.81
N TYR A 74 13.96 -15.45 -20.62
CA TYR A 74 13.47 -14.59 -19.54
C TYR A 74 14.26 -14.78 -18.23
N GLU A 75 15.45 -15.35 -18.31
CA GLU A 75 16.30 -15.71 -17.14
C GLU A 75 16.68 -14.51 -16.29
N ASN A 76 16.74 -13.31 -16.91
CA ASN A 76 17.13 -12.07 -16.24
C ASN A 76 15.93 -11.29 -15.66
N TYR A 77 14.71 -11.80 -15.80
CA TYR A 77 13.52 -11.15 -15.29
C TYR A 77 13.00 -11.87 -14.03
N PRO A 78 12.57 -11.14 -13.01
CA PRO A 78 12.03 -11.75 -11.80
C PRO A 78 10.68 -12.40 -12.10
N LEU A 79 10.55 -13.70 -11.88
CA LEU A 79 9.26 -14.38 -11.97
C LEU A 79 8.40 -14.06 -10.75
N SER A 80 7.07 -14.02 -10.94
CA SER A 80 6.13 -13.88 -9.83
C SER A 80 6.18 -15.09 -8.89
N GLU A 81 5.88 -14.90 -7.60
CA GLU A 81 5.80 -16.02 -6.65
C GLU A 81 4.75 -17.05 -7.06
N HIS A 82 3.64 -16.59 -7.67
CA HIS A 82 2.64 -17.48 -8.25
C HIS A 82 3.23 -18.39 -9.34
N THR A 83 4.03 -17.84 -10.24
CA THR A 83 4.71 -18.61 -11.30
C THR A 83 5.71 -19.59 -10.71
N LYS A 84 6.57 -19.16 -9.81
CA LYS A 84 7.59 -20.00 -9.16
C LYS A 84 6.99 -21.19 -8.42
N THR A 85 5.86 -20.98 -7.74
CA THR A 85 5.24 -22.00 -6.89
C THR A 85 4.29 -22.90 -7.66
N ASN A 86 3.51 -22.35 -8.62
CA ASN A 86 2.36 -23.08 -9.17
C ASN A 86 2.55 -23.57 -10.61
N MET A 87 3.54 -23.07 -11.37
CA MET A 87 3.69 -23.48 -12.77
C MET A 87 3.99 -24.97 -12.91
N ARG A 88 4.96 -25.49 -12.17
CA ARG A 88 5.38 -26.90 -12.25
C ARG A 88 4.24 -27.87 -11.91
N PRO A 89 3.55 -27.76 -10.77
CA PRO A 89 2.42 -28.64 -10.45
C PRO A 89 1.24 -28.49 -11.41
N ALA A 90 0.93 -27.26 -11.86
CA ALA A 90 -0.20 -27.02 -12.77
C ALA A 90 0.00 -27.67 -14.14
N VAL A 91 1.19 -27.55 -14.73
CA VAL A 91 1.45 -28.16 -16.05
C VAL A 91 1.55 -29.68 -15.98
N GLY A 92 1.93 -30.27 -14.81
CA GLY A 92 1.95 -31.70 -14.56
C GLY A 92 0.57 -32.32 -14.32
N SER A 93 -0.44 -31.50 -14.01
CA SER A 93 -1.75 -31.97 -13.53
C SER A 93 -2.89 -31.27 -14.26
N VAL A 94 -3.12 -31.63 -15.52
CA VAL A 94 -4.25 -31.10 -16.31
C VAL A 94 -5.45 -32.02 -16.20
N TYR A 95 -6.44 -31.59 -15.45
CA TYR A 95 -7.62 -32.38 -15.09
C TYR A 95 -8.84 -31.93 -15.89
N ALA A 96 -9.54 -32.92 -16.50
CA ALA A 96 -10.77 -32.71 -17.21
C ALA A 96 -11.96 -33.09 -16.32
N TYR A 97 -12.90 -32.22 -16.16
CA TYR A 97 -14.11 -32.51 -15.40
C TYR A 97 -15.19 -33.23 -16.23
N ASP A 98 -15.04 -33.21 -17.58
CA ASP A 98 -15.95 -33.89 -18.48
C ASP A 98 -15.27 -34.37 -19.77
N THR A 99 -15.81 -35.41 -20.40
CA THR A 99 -15.45 -35.86 -21.75
C THR A 99 -16.57 -35.48 -22.72
N VAL A 100 -16.34 -34.42 -23.48
CA VAL A 100 -17.36 -33.80 -24.37
C VAL A 100 -17.63 -34.61 -25.62
N ASP A 101 -16.60 -35.22 -26.19
CA ASP A 101 -16.74 -36.03 -27.42
C ASP A 101 -15.73 -37.20 -27.39
N ARG A 102 -16.20 -38.41 -27.63
CA ARG A 102 -15.39 -39.61 -27.74
C ARG A 102 -15.21 -40.09 -29.17
N SER A 103 -15.90 -39.46 -30.13
CA SER A 103 -15.91 -39.90 -31.52
C SER A 103 -14.69 -39.54 -32.32
N GLY A 104 -14.00 -38.46 -31.89
CA GLY A 104 -12.87 -37.88 -32.64
C GLY A 104 -13.22 -37.33 -34.02
N LYS A 105 -14.52 -37.06 -34.27
CA LYS A 105 -15.00 -36.50 -35.52
C LYS A 105 -15.31 -35.03 -35.38
N ASP A 106 -15.28 -34.30 -36.50
CA ASP A 106 -15.63 -32.88 -36.55
C ASP A 106 -14.86 -32.01 -35.52
N LEU A 107 -13.59 -32.28 -35.33
CA LEU A 107 -12.75 -31.60 -34.34
C LEU A 107 -12.64 -30.07 -34.57
N GLY A 108 -12.92 -29.60 -35.80
CA GLY A 108 -12.95 -28.18 -36.12
C GLY A 108 -13.97 -27.37 -35.33
N LYS A 109 -15.13 -27.95 -34.94
CA LYS A 109 -16.15 -27.27 -34.14
C LYS A 109 -15.66 -26.90 -32.72
N TYR A 110 -14.63 -27.59 -32.23
CA TYR A 110 -14.01 -27.37 -30.95
C TYR A 110 -12.76 -26.47 -31.02
N GLY A 111 -12.39 -25.99 -32.24
CA GLY A 111 -11.30 -25.08 -32.46
C GLY A 111 -9.94 -25.75 -32.72
N PHE A 112 -9.87 -27.07 -32.87
CA PHE A 112 -8.59 -27.77 -33.09
C PHE A 112 -7.95 -27.55 -34.47
N ASN A 113 -8.66 -26.95 -35.42
CA ASN A 113 -8.09 -26.55 -36.75
C ASN A 113 -7.22 -25.28 -36.62
N ALA A 114 -7.48 -24.43 -35.61
CA ALA A 114 -6.71 -23.25 -35.26
C ALA A 114 -6.67 -23.15 -33.73
N PRO A 115 -5.84 -23.95 -33.06
CA PRO A 115 -5.88 -24.10 -31.61
C PRO A 115 -5.45 -22.83 -30.89
N THR A 116 -6.05 -22.58 -29.71
CA THR A 116 -5.65 -21.52 -28.80
C THR A 116 -4.21 -21.77 -28.29
N ALA A 117 -3.86 -23.03 -28.02
CA ALA A 117 -2.51 -23.40 -27.65
C ALA A 117 -2.20 -24.88 -27.97
N THR A 118 -0.93 -25.19 -28.14
CA THR A 118 -0.37 -26.55 -28.09
C THR A 118 0.72 -26.60 -27.03
N ALA A 119 0.77 -27.69 -26.29
CA ALA A 119 1.79 -27.89 -25.25
C ALA A 119 2.39 -29.28 -25.33
N THR A 120 3.71 -29.36 -25.09
CA THR A 120 4.46 -30.62 -24.97
C THR A 120 5.17 -30.65 -23.62
N LEU A 121 4.68 -31.48 -22.71
CA LEU A 121 5.33 -31.76 -21.43
C LEU A 121 6.36 -32.88 -21.61
N THR A 122 7.57 -32.71 -21.09
CA THR A 122 8.60 -33.74 -21.01
C THR A 122 8.89 -34.06 -19.55
N ASP A 123 8.81 -35.36 -19.20
CA ASP A 123 9.16 -35.81 -17.86
C ASP A 123 10.69 -36.04 -17.69
N THR A 124 11.15 -36.29 -16.46
CA THR A 124 12.56 -36.55 -16.14
C THR A 124 13.12 -37.80 -16.81
N ASN A 125 12.28 -38.71 -17.32
CA ASN A 125 12.71 -39.86 -18.08
C ASN A 125 12.71 -39.61 -19.61
N GLY A 126 12.38 -38.39 -20.05
CA GLY A 126 12.30 -38.04 -21.45
C GLY A 126 10.97 -38.41 -22.13
N LYS A 127 10.00 -38.91 -21.37
CA LYS A 127 8.67 -39.23 -21.93
C LYS A 127 7.95 -37.91 -22.21
N GLN A 128 7.40 -37.82 -23.41
CA GLN A 128 6.61 -36.64 -23.84
C GLN A 128 5.11 -36.91 -23.78
N ILE A 129 4.37 -35.91 -23.32
CA ILE A 129 2.89 -35.85 -23.36
C ILE A 129 2.54 -34.56 -24.10
N ARG A 130 1.89 -34.71 -25.25
CA ARG A 130 1.43 -33.56 -26.02
C ARG A 130 -0.08 -33.43 -25.90
N PHE A 131 -0.55 -32.17 -25.81
CA PHE A 131 -1.97 -31.86 -25.81
C PHE A 131 -2.24 -30.53 -26.52
N THR A 132 -3.46 -30.39 -27.00
CA THR A 132 -3.92 -29.25 -27.78
C THR A 132 -5.12 -28.62 -27.07
N VAL A 133 -5.11 -27.30 -26.93
CA VAL A 133 -6.21 -26.49 -26.38
C VAL A 133 -6.94 -25.83 -27.52
N GLY A 134 -8.20 -26.15 -27.69
CA GLY A 134 -9.09 -25.58 -28.70
C GLY A 134 -9.76 -24.29 -28.22
N ASN A 135 -10.99 -24.05 -28.66
CA ASN A 135 -11.76 -22.88 -28.27
C ASN A 135 -12.13 -22.87 -26.79
N GLN A 136 -12.29 -21.68 -26.22
CA GLN A 136 -12.99 -21.51 -24.98
C GLN A 136 -14.45 -21.95 -25.13
N MET A 137 -14.99 -22.61 -24.13
CA MET A 137 -16.38 -23.03 -24.10
C MET A 137 -17.33 -21.83 -24.00
N PRO A 138 -18.58 -21.94 -24.48
CA PRO A 138 -19.54 -20.83 -24.45
C PRO A 138 -19.82 -20.24 -23.04
N ASN A 139 -19.58 -21.00 -21.98
CA ASN A 139 -19.72 -20.54 -20.60
C ASN A 139 -18.55 -19.64 -20.13
N GLY A 140 -17.47 -19.53 -20.93
CA GLY A 140 -16.31 -18.69 -20.63
C GLY A 140 -15.38 -19.22 -19.54
N THR A 141 -15.65 -20.38 -18.92
CA THR A 141 -14.89 -20.87 -17.75
C THR A 141 -13.96 -22.05 -18.06
N ALA A 142 -14.10 -22.67 -19.22
CA ALA A 142 -13.37 -23.85 -19.61
C ALA A 142 -12.97 -23.82 -21.09
N TYR A 143 -12.07 -24.75 -21.45
CA TYR A 143 -11.59 -24.94 -22.83
C TYR A 143 -11.82 -26.39 -23.27
N TYR A 144 -11.97 -26.58 -24.57
CA TYR A 144 -11.88 -27.91 -25.19
C TYR A 144 -10.40 -28.30 -25.27
N VAL A 145 -10.08 -29.51 -24.78
CA VAL A 145 -8.70 -30.01 -24.78
C VAL A 145 -8.67 -31.40 -25.32
N MET A 146 -7.64 -31.74 -26.09
CA MET A 146 -7.39 -33.07 -26.64
C MET A 146 -5.92 -33.42 -26.40
N ASN A 147 -5.62 -34.66 -26.01
CA ASN A 147 -4.25 -35.17 -25.95
C ASN A 147 -3.98 -36.13 -27.12
N ASP A 148 -2.70 -36.34 -27.45
CA ASP A 148 -2.26 -37.16 -28.57
C ASP A 148 -2.51 -38.67 -28.37
N THR A 149 -2.90 -39.12 -27.15
CA THR A 149 -3.13 -40.52 -26.82
C THR A 149 -4.55 -40.97 -27.06
N SER A 150 -5.49 -40.03 -27.18
CA SER A 150 -6.88 -40.28 -27.46
C SER A 150 -7.46 -39.23 -28.39
N ASN A 151 -8.42 -39.61 -29.23
CA ASN A 151 -9.15 -38.62 -30.03
C ASN A 151 -10.33 -38.01 -29.25
N HIS A 152 -10.34 -38.16 -27.94
CA HIS A 152 -11.41 -37.61 -27.11
C HIS A 152 -11.23 -36.11 -26.89
N VAL A 153 -12.34 -35.39 -26.88
CA VAL A 153 -12.40 -34.00 -26.54
C VAL A 153 -12.85 -33.89 -25.09
N TYR A 154 -12.05 -33.19 -24.31
CA TYR A 154 -12.26 -32.99 -22.88
C TYR A 154 -12.68 -31.56 -22.60
N ALA A 155 -13.41 -31.34 -21.51
CA ALA A 155 -13.64 -30.02 -20.91
C ALA A 155 -12.69 -29.82 -19.73
N VAL A 156 -11.82 -28.81 -19.84
CA VAL A 156 -10.82 -28.47 -18.82
C VAL A 156 -11.07 -27.04 -18.36
N ALA A 157 -11.17 -26.84 -17.05
CA ALA A 157 -11.34 -25.49 -16.48
C ALA A 157 -10.11 -24.62 -16.77
N GLY A 158 -10.35 -23.30 -17.00
CA GLY A 158 -9.29 -22.35 -17.38
C GLY A 158 -8.15 -22.28 -16.39
N ASP A 159 -8.42 -22.47 -15.10
CA ASP A 159 -7.41 -22.44 -14.04
C ASP A 159 -6.31 -23.51 -14.21
N TYR A 160 -6.64 -24.68 -14.75
CA TYR A 160 -5.65 -25.72 -15.07
C TYR A 160 -4.79 -25.38 -16.29
N LEU A 161 -5.22 -24.43 -17.11
CA LEU A 161 -4.56 -24.04 -18.36
C LEU A 161 -3.93 -22.66 -18.28
N GLN A 162 -3.97 -22.00 -17.12
CA GLN A 162 -3.53 -20.61 -16.96
C GLN A 162 -2.12 -20.34 -17.48
N PHE A 163 -1.18 -21.29 -17.30
CA PHE A 163 0.18 -21.18 -17.83
C PHE A 163 0.31 -21.56 -19.30
N ILE A 164 -0.70 -22.20 -19.87
CA ILE A 164 -0.68 -22.69 -21.27
C ILE A 164 -1.25 -21.63 -22.21
N VAL A 165 -2.33 -20.94 -21.79
CA VAL A 165 -3.06 -19.99 -22.64
C VAL A 165 -2.69 -18.54 -22.41
N ALA A 166 -1.91 -18.22 -21.36
CA ALA A 166 -1.52 -16.87 -21.01
C ALA A 166 -0.33 -16.34 -21.84
N ASP A 167 -0.19 -15.02 -21.90
CA ASP A 167 1.05 -14.38 -22.32
C ASP A 167 2.15 -14.66 -21.30
N LYS A 168 3.34 -15.06 -21.77
CA LYS A 168 4.50 -15.29 -20.92
C LYS A 168 4.94 -14.07 -20.09
N GLN A 169 4.58 -12.84 -20.50
CA GLN A 169 4.81 -11.64 -19.69
C GLN A 169 4.05 -11.64 -18.38
N GLU A 170 2.91 -12.34 -18.30
CA GLU A 170 2.13 -12.50 -17.05
C GLU A 170 2.88 -13.31 -15.98
N PHE A 171 3.92 -14.06 -16.37
CA PHE A 171 4.75 -14.83 -15.45
C PHE A 171 5.77 -13.97 -14.69
N ILE A 172 6.06 -12.75 -15.20
CA ILE A 172 6.98 -11.80 -14.60
C ILE A 172 6.36 -11.18 -13.35
N SER A 173 7.19 -10.93 -12.34
CA SER A 173 6.77 -10.21 -11.14
C SER A 173 6.30 -8.80 -11.48
N LYS A 174 5.15 -8.43 -10.95
CA LYS A 174 4.61 -7.06 -11.04
C LYS A 174 5.03 -6.18 -9.86
N GLN A 175 5.85 -6.71 -8.97
CA GLN A 175 6.40 -5.96 -7.84
C GLN A 175 7.49 -5.01 -8.35
N VAL A 176 7.25 -3.70 -8.23
CA VAL A 176 8.17 -2.64 -8.68
C VAL A 176 9.16 -2.29 -7.58
N THR A 177 8.64 -2.11 -6.36
CA THR A 177 9.42 -1.79 -5.16
C THR A 177 8.98 -2.69 -4.01
N SER A 178 9.88 -2.92 -3.05
CA SER A 178 9.59 -3.71 -1.87
C SER A 178 10.46 -3.27 -0.70
N ILE A 179 9.85 -3.09 0.46
CA ILE A 179 10.48 -3.02 1.78
C ILE A 179 9.84 -4.10 2.66
N PRO A 180 10.46 -4.49 3.79
CA PRO A 180 9.81 -5.43 4.72
C PRO A 180 8.44 -4.94 5.16
N ALA A 181 7.50 -5.86 5.35
CA ALA A 181 6.16 -5.53 5.82
C ALA A 181 6.22 -4.73 7.13
N ASP A 182 5.27 -3.81 7.29
CA ASP A 182 5.14 -2.94 8.47
C ASP A 182 6.43 -2.16 8.80
N SER A 183 7.25 -1.78 7.81
CA SER A 183 8.50 -1.04 8.04
C SER A 183 8.55 0.35 7.40
N ALA A 184 7.45 0.84 6.83
CA ALA A 184 7.38 2.16 6.21
C ALA A 184 7.70 3.32 7.18
N TYR A 185 7.49 3.10 8.50
CA TYR A 185 7.91 4.06 9.52
C TYR A 185 9.43 4.21 9.67
N MET A 186 10.23 3.33 9.03
CA MET A 186 11.70 3.38 8.98
C MET A 186 12.23 4.01 7.69
N VAL A 187 11.37 4.60 6.87
CA VAL A 187 11.79 5.35 5.68
C VAL A 187 12.45 6.65 6.16
N ASP A 188 13.65 6.94 5.66
CA ASP A 188 14.40 8.11 6.08
C ASP A 188 13.81 9.39 5.51
N TYR A 189 13.43 9.35 4.22
CA TYR A 189 12.73 10.44 3.54
C TYR A 189 12.05 9.94 2.25
N MET A 190 11.11 10.74 1.76
CA MET A 190 10.57 10.62 0.40
C MET A 190 10.39 12.01 -0.20
N THR A 191 10.83 12.16 -1.46
CA THR A 191 10.60 13.35 -2.27
C THR A 191 9.92 12.98 -3.58
N ILE A 192 9.00 13.82 -4.03
CA ILE A 192 8.38 13.72 -5.35
C ILE A 192 8.63 15.03 -6.07
N THR A 193 9.17 14.94 -7.28
CA THR A 193 9.27 16.07 -8.19
C THR A 193 8.30 15.89 -9.35
N LYS A 194 7.76 16.98 -9.84
CA LYS A 194 6.91 17.01 -11.04
C LYS A 194 7.43 18.06 -12.00
N ASN A 195 7.76 17.64 -13.23
CA ASN A 195 8.38 18.51 -14.25
C ASN A 195 9.62 19.25 -13.71
N GLY A 196 10.45 18.53 -12.95
CA GLY A 196 11.67 19.07 -12.34
C GLY A 196 11.46 19.99 -11.13
N ALA A 197 10.21 20.30 -10.74
CA ALA A 197 9.90 21.12 -9.57
C ALA A 197 9.52 20.24 -8.37
N PRO A 198 9.85 20.63 -7.13
CA PRO A 198 9.37 19.95 -5.93
C PRO A 198 7.82 19.89 -5.92
N TYR A 199 7.28 18.73 -5.55
CA TYR A 199 5.85 18.52 -5.47
C TYR A 199 5.39 18.02 -4.11
N PHE A 200 6.17 17.12 -3.49
CA PHE A 200 5.91 16.59 -2.16
C PHE A 200 7.22 16.18 -1.51
N SER A 201 7.37 16.41 -0.21
CA SER A 201 8.54 15.94 0.53
C SER A 201 8.23 15.74 2.01
N VAL A 202 8.63 14.58 2.53
CA VAL A 202 8.60 14.21 3.95
C VAL A 202 9.95 13.64 4.36
N VAL A 203 10.34 13.86 5.61
CA VAL A 203 11.58 13.30 6.21
C VAL A 203 11.25 12.73 7.58
N ALA A 204 11.93 11.66 7.94
CA ALA A 204 11.90 11.14 9.30
C ALA A 204 12.44 12.22 10.27
N MET A 205 11.83 12.33 11.43
CA MET A 205 12.28 13.27 12.46
C MET A 205 13.47 12.68 13.23
N ASP A 206 14.51 13.48 13.41
CA ASP A 206 15.62 13.13 14.28
C ASP A 206 15.24 13.45 15.74
N GLU A 207 15.65 12.59 16.70
CA GLU A 207 15.45 12.81 18.13
C GLU A 207 16.04 14.15 18.63
N SER A 208 17.04 14.69 17.94
CA SER A 208 17.63 16.01 18.22
C SER A 208 16.81 17.19 17.69
N GLU A 209 15.78 16.93 16.86
CA GLU A 209 15.01 17.98 16.20
C GLU A 209 13.92 18.54 17.13
N THR A 210 14.20 19.70 17.71
CA THR A 210 13.38 20.31 18.76
C THR A 210 12.19 21.11 18.24
N VAL A 211 12.15 21.46 16.94
CA VAL A 211 11.17 22.41 16.40
C VAL A 211 9.74 21.84 16.37
N PHE A 212 9.60 20.54 16.15
CA PHE A 212 8.30 19.85 16.02
C PHE A 212 8.15 18.67 17.00
N GLN A 213 8.94 18.63 18.06
CA GLN A 213 8.89 17.50 19.00
C GLN A 213 7.58 17.48 19.80
N ASN A 214 6.57 16.83 19.25
CA ASN A 214 5.64 16.09 20.05
C ASN A 214 6.26 14.75 20.39
N SER A 215 6.01 14.26 21.57
CA SER A 215 6.34 12.92 21.97
C SER A 215 5.70 11.94 20.99
N GLY A 216 6.45 11.45 19.99
CA GLY A 216 6.05 10.38 19.09
C GLY A 216 5.81 10.73 17.63
N ALA A 217 6.01 11.97 17.18
CA ALA A 217 5.96 12.27 15.75
C ALA A 217 7.15 11.59 15.01
N LEU A 218 6.83 10.81 13.98
CA LEU A 218 7.82 10.08 13.20
C LEU A 218 8.36 10.90 12.03
N PHE A 219 7.50 11.74 11.43
CA PHE A 219 7.80 12.48 10.22
C PHE A 219 7.48 13.97 10.31
N LYS A 220 8.22 14.76 9.57
CA LYS A 220 7.85 16.14 9.22
C LYS A 220 7.67 16.26 7.71
N MET A 221 6.73 17.10 7.32
CA MET A 221 6.63 17.57 5.94
C MET A 221 7.60 18.74 5.72
N THR A 222 8.28 18.73 4.57
CA THR A 222 9.21 19.79 4.17
C THR A 222 8.74 20.50 2.90
N TYR A 223 7.83 19.92 2.14
CA TYR A 223 7.19 20.53 0.97
C TYR A 223 5.82 19.87 0.72
N PRO A 224 4.75 20.60 0.32
CA PRO A 224 4.72 22.05 0.02
C PRO A 224 4.71 22.94 1.28
N TYR A 225 4.50 22.37 2.44
CA TYR A 225 4.43 23.08 3.70
C TYR A 225 5.48 22.52 4.67
N VAL A 226 6.04 23.38 5.50
CA VAL A 226 6.91 22.92 6.58
C VAL A 226 6.06 22.77 7.83
N GLY A 227 6.02 21.56 8.37
CA GLY A 227 5.22 21.29 9.57
C GLY A 227 5.34 19.85 10.03
N GLN A 228 4.82 19.61 11.24
CA GLN A 228 4.75 18.26 11.80
C GLN A 228 3.84 17.38 10.94
N GLY A 229 4.32 16.18 10.62
CA GLY A 229 3.61 15.23 9.80
C GLY A 229 2.44 14.56 10.52
N ARG A 230 1.43 14.19 9.76
CA ARG A 230 0.36 13.29 10.18
C ARG A 230 0.79 11.86 9.89
N ASP A 231 1.47 11.24 10.86
CA ASP A 231 2.16 9.95 10.68
C ASP A 231 1.30 8.86 10.06
N VAL A 232 0.03 8.73 10.46
CA VAL A 232 -0.88 7.71 9.90
C VAL A 232 -1.01 7.85 8.38
N ASN A 233 -1.18 9.07 7.87
CA ASN A 233 -1.33 9.32 6.43
C ASN A 233 0.02 9.18 5.72
N ILE A 234 1.11 9.68 6.33
CA ILE A 234 2.46 9.57 5.77
C ILE A 234 2.86 8.10 5.68
N VAL A 235 2.79 7.33 6.76
CA VAL A 235 3.16 5.90 6.77
C VAL A 235 2.33 5.12 5.76
N SER A 236 1.01 5.35 5.69
CA SER A 236 0.15 4.70 4.70
C SER A 236 0.56 5.02 3.25
N PHE A 237 0.93 6.26 2.98
CA PHE A 237 1.41 6.67 1.66
C PHE A 237 2.78 6.07 1.34
N LEU A 238 3.73 6.13 2.28
CA LEU A 238 5.05 5.50 2.15
C LEU A 238 4.91 3.99 1.88
N GLU A 239 4.02 3.29 2.61
CA GLU A 239 3.74 1.87 2.39
C GLU A 239 3.28 1.61 0.95
N SER A 240 2.39 2.45 0.42
CA SER A 240 1.85 2.30 -0.93
C SER A 240 2.90 2.49 -2.04
N VAL A 241 3.89 3.35 -1.81
CA VAL A 241 4.97 3.64 -2.76
C VAL A 241 6.12 2.65 -2.62
N CYS A 242 6.53 2.35 -1.37
CA CYS A 242 7.67 1.48 -1.11
C CYS A 242 7.35 -0.01 -1.33
N ASN A 243 6.07 -0.40 -1.39
CA ASN A 243 5.58 -1.74 -1.75
C ASN A 243 4.70 -1.71 -2.99
N LEU A 244 5.17 -1.02 -4.03
CA LEU A 244 4.41 -0.76 -5.24
C LEU A 244 4.31 -2.01 -6.12
N ASN A 245 3.07 -2.38 -6.46
CA ASN A 245 2.77 -3.42 -7.44
C ASN A 245 2.12 -2.81 -8.67
N ALA A 246 2.71 -3.05 -9.83
CA ALA A 246 2.18 -2.65 -11.12
C ALA A 246 0.86 -3.40 -11.46
N THR A 247 0.11 -2.87 -12.41
CA THR A 247 -1.07 -3.54 -12.96
C THR A 247 -0.64 -4.64 -13.93
N PHE A 248 0.32 -4.34 -14.79
CA PHE A 248 0.91 -5.31 -15.73
C PHE A 248 2.33 -4.90 -16.14
N VAL A 249 3.08 -5.86 -16.66
CA VAL A 249 4.35 -5.63 -17.36
C VAL A 249 4.03 -5.01 -18.73
N LYS A 250 4.64 -3.87 -19.06
CA LYS A 250 4.39 -3.16 -20.31
C LYS A 250 5.42 -3.50 -21.37
N HIS A 251 6.70 -3.57 -20.96
CA HIS A 251 7.81 -3.85 -21.88
C HIS A 251 9.00 -4.44 -21.12
N LEU A 252 9.76 -5.30 -21.77
CA LEU A 252 10.91 -6.01 -21.16
C LEU A 252 12.25 -5.43 -21.61
N SER A 253 12.33 -4.12 -21.73
CA SER A 253 13.55 -3.34 -21.94
C SER A 253 13.35 -1.92 -21.40
N THR A 254 14.44 -1.30 -20.95
CA THR A 254 14.55 0.12 -20.60
C THR A 254 15.59 0.81 -21.46
N ASP A 255 15.79 0.33 -22.73
CA ASP A 255 16.64 1.03 -23.70
C ASP A 255 16.03 2.38 -24.11
N ALA A 256 16.83 3.22 -24.79
CA ALA A 256 16.42 4.57 -25.12
C ALA A 256 15.14 4.63 -25.99
N ASP A 257 14.97 3.66 -26.89
CA ASP A 257 13.80 3.63 -27.78
C ASP A 257 12.54 3.24 -27.00
N ALA A 258 12.63 2.25 -26.10
CA ALA A 258 11.54 1.85 -25.22
C ALA A 258 11.17 2.99 -24.25
N LEU A 259 12.14 3.64 -23.61
CA LEU A 259 11.87 4.78 -22.73
C LEU A 259 11.19 5.93 -23.51
N ALA A 260 11.62 6.21 -24.74
CA ALA A 260 10.99 7.22 -25.58
C ALA A 260 9.54 6.85 -25.94
N GLN A 261 9.31 5.61 -26.33
CA GLN A 261 7.99 5.11 -26.72
C GLN A 261 6.97 5.23 -25.58
N TYR A 262 7.40 5.04 -24.33
CA TYR A 262 6.51 5.03 -23.17
C TYR A 262 6.55 6.31 -22.33
N GLY A 263 7.16 7.41 -22.86
CA GLY A 263 7.17 8.73 -22.21
C GLY A 263 8.08 8.81 -20.97
N LEU A 264 9.15 8.02 -20.96
CA LEU A 264 10.06 7.85 -19.81
C LEU A 264 11.51 8.34 -20.12
N SER A 265 11.79 8.89 -21.30
CA SER A 265 13.11 9.45 -21.62
C SER A 265 13.45 10.69 -20.78
N ASP A 266 12.44 11.51 -20.49
CA ASP A 266 12.50 12.65 -19.56
C ASP A 266 11.27 12.56 -18.66
N PRO A 267 11.34 11.74 -17.62
CA PRO A 267 10.17 11.39 -16.82
C PRO A 267 9.63 12.59 -16.07
N PRO A 268 8.37 13.00 -16.31
CA PRO A 268 7.78 14.19 -15.69
C PRO A 268 7.57 14.03 -14.18
N ILE A 269 7.51 12.81 -13.67
CA ILE A 269 7.34 12.54 -12.26
C ILE A 269 8.48 11.62 -11.80
N VAL A 270 9.20 12.07 -10.77
CA VAL A 270 10.25 11.28 -10.12
C VAL A 270 9.94 11.16 -8.64
N ILE A 271 9.90 9.94 -8.16
CA ILE A 271 9.83 9.63 -6.73
C ILE A 271 11.20 9.12 -6.32
N GLU A 272 11.79 9.78 -5.32
CA GLU A 272 12.99 9.33 -4.64
C GLU A 272 12.65 9.06 -3.19
N TYR A 273 13.09 7.94 -2.65
CA TYR A 273 12.99 7.66 -1.22
C TYR A 273 14.22 6.91 -0.72
N SER A 274 14.51 7.07 0.57
CA SER A 274 15.58 6.33 1.26
C SER A 274 14.97 5.43 2.33
N TYR A 275 15.39 4.19 2.32
CA TYR A 275 15.07 3.23 3.36
C TYR A 275 16.35 2.68 3.97
N LYS A 276 16.62 3.05 5.24
CA LYS A 276 17.85 2.68 5.96
C LYS A 276 19.12 3.05 5.19
N GLY A 277 19.13 4.21 4.57
CA GLY A 277 20.26 4.74 3.78
C GLY A 277 20.36 4.21 2.35
N ASP A 278 19.49 3.28 1.95
CA ASP A 278 19.42 2.79 0.56
C ASP A 278 18.45 3.65 -0.25
N VAL A 279 18.98 4.41 -1.21
CA VAL A 279 18.21 5.35 -2.03
C VAL A 279 17.64 4.66 -3.25
N LYS A 280 16.33 4.82 -3.44
CA LYS A 280 15.57 4.26 -4.56
C LYS A 280 14.90 5.35 -5.37
N HIS A 281 14.77 5.11 -6.68
CA HIS A 281 14.09 6.00 -7.59
C HIS A 281 13.00 5.25 -8.37
N ILE A 282 11.86 5.92 -8.59
CA ILE A 282 10.80 5.48 -9.47
C ILE A 282 10.54 6.61 -10.47
N TYR A 283 10.64 6.31 -11.74
CA TYR A 283 10.39 7.22 -12.84
C TYR A 283 9.04 6.94 -13.46
N LEU A 284 8.17 7.96 -13.60
CA LEU A 284 6.82 7.79 -14.11
C LEU A 284 6.55 8.75 -15.27
N SER A 285 5.81 8.25 -16.25
CA SER A 285 5.25 9.07 -17.34
C SER A 285 4.05 9.90 -16.85
N GLU A 286 3.60 10.89 -17.63
CA GLU A 286 2.27 11.45 -17.44
C GLU A 286 1.20 10.34 -17.60
N PRO A 287 0.09 10.44 -16.86
CA PRO A 287 -1.01 9.51 -17.02
C PRO A 287 -1.68 9.64 -18.38
N GLU A 288 -1.87 8.50 -19.05
CA GLU A 288 -2.60 8.40 -20.31
C GLU A 288 -3.64 7.28 -20.22
N ASN A 289 -4.90 7.56 -20.60
CA ASN A 289 -6.01 6.59 -20.55
C ASN A 289 -6.20 5.90 -19.18
N GLY A 290 -5.92 6.63 -18.08
CA GLY A 290 -6.03 6.12 -16.71
C GLY A 290 -4.85 5.29 -16.23
N PHE A 291 -3.79 5.15 -17.04
CA PHE A 291 -2.56 4.45 -16.67
C PHE A 291 -1.35 5.38 -16.73
N THR A 292 -0.35 5.08 -15.94
CA THR A 292 0.99 5.67 -16.02
C THR A 292 2.02 4.56 -16.22
N ASN A 293 2.99 4.78 -17.09
CA ASN A 293 4.11 3.87 -17.25
C ASN A 293 5.20 4.24 -16.24
N LEU A 294 5.94 3.25 -15.78
CA LEU A 294 7.00 3.48 -14.80
C LEU A 294 8.11 2.44 -14.93
N TYR A 295 9.29 2.82 -14.44
CA TYR A 295 10.42 1.91 -14.25
C TYR A 295 11.27 2.35 -13.05
N THR A 296 12.15 1.46 -12.59
CA THR A 296 13.21 1.75 -11.62
C THR A 296 14.57 1.51 -12.29
N PRO A 297 15.66 2.24 -11.90
CA PRO A 297 16.99 2.05 -12.50
C PRO A 297 17.54 0.63 -12.34
N ASP A 298 17.13 -0.08 -11.28
CA ASP A 298 17.59 -1.43 -10.97
C ASP A 298 16.86 -2.51 -11.79
N SER A 299 15.85 -2.13 -12.59
CA SER A 299 15.00 -3.05 -13.36
C SER A 299 15.09 -2.77 -14.86
N ASN A 300 15.18 -3.82 -15.66
CA ASN A 300 15.08 -3.73 -17.12
C ASN A 300 13.64 -3.96 -17.61
N ILE A 301 12.66 -3.47 -16.84
CA ILE A 301 11.22 -3.64 -17.11
C ILE A 301 10.52 -2.29 -17.05
N ILE A 302 9.73 -2.00 -18.07
CA ILE A 302 8.72 -0.95 -18.01
C ILE A 302 7.41 -1.58 -17.56
N TYR A 303 6.84 -1.04 -16.51
CA TYR A 303 5.56 -1.45 -15.95
C TYR A 303 4.48 -0.44 -16.33
N SER A 304 3.23 -0.85 -16.19
CA SER A 304 2.08 0.04 -16.24
C SER A 304 1.22 -0.09 -15.00
N LEU A 305 0.80 1.05 -14.48
CA LEU A 305 0.06 1.19 -13.23
C LEU A 305 -1.21 1.99 -13.46
N LEU A 306 -2.32 1.62 -12.83
CA LEU A 306 -3.49 2.51 -12.74
C LEU A 306 -3.08 3.81 -12.04
N ALA A 307 -3.23 4.95 -12.71
CA ALA A 307 -2.76 6.25 -12.21
C ALA A 307 -3.33 6.63 -10.84
N GLN A 308 -4.57 6.23 -10.57
CA GLN A 308 -5.23 6.44 -9.28
C GLN A 308 -4.60 5.68 -8.10
N LYS A 309 -3.78 4.66 -8.36
CA LYS A 309 -3.16 3.86 -7.29
C LYS A 309 -2.20 4.66 -6.40
N LEU A 310 -1.46 5.59 -6.99
CA LEU A 310 -0.55 6.47 -6.26
C LEU A 310 -1.18 7.81 -5.89
N ASN A 311 -2.36 8.12 -6.48
CA ASN A 311 -3.12 9.34 -6.23
C ASN A 311 -2.33 10.66 -6.33
N LEU A 312 -1.25 10.67 -7.14
CA LEU A 312 -0.32 11.80 -7.25
C LEU A 312 -0.95 13.07 -7.83
N VAL A 313 -2.06 12.93 -8.55
CA VAL A 313 -2.75 14.08 -9.20
C VAL A 313 -3.53 14.90 -8.16
N THR A 314 -4.03 14.25 -7.11
CA THR A 314 -4.89 14.86 -6.07
C THR A 314 -4.23 14.86 -4.70
N LEU A 315 -2.89 14.72 -4.64
CA LEU A 315 -2.16 14.75 -3.39
C LEU A 315 -2.27 16.16 -2.78
N ASP A 316 -3.02 16.28 -1.69
CA ASP A 316 -3.12 17.52 -0.93
C ASP A 316 -2.12 17.48 0.25
N GLY A 317 -1.18 18.40 0.28
CA GLY A 317 -0.19 18.50 1.35
C GLY A 317 -0.81 18.64 2.74
N LEU A 318 -2.00 19.23 2.87
CA LEU A 318 -2.68 19.36 4.16
C LEU A 318 -3.11 18.03 4.75
N ASP A 319 -3.37 17.02 3.94
CA ASP A 319 -3.72 15.68 4.42
C ASP A 319 -2.56 15.01 5.19
N PHE A 320 -1.34 15.47 4.95
CA PHE A 320 -0.11 14.91 5.52
C PHE A 320 0.46 15.73 6.68
N VAL A 321 -0.20 16.81 7.05
CA VAL A 321 0.19 17.67 8.18
C VAL A 321 -0.75 17.39 9.36
N THR A 322 -0.20 17.27 10.58
CA THR A 322 -1.06 17.17 11.76
C THR A 322 -1.84 18.47 11.97
N PRO A 323 -3.13 18.41 12.34
CA PRO A 323 -3.86 19.62 12.66
C PRO A 323 -3.27 20.39 13.83
N TYR A 324 -2.60 19.71 14.76
CA TYR A 324 -1.94 20.30 15.92
C TYR A 324 -0.45 20.49 15.65
N GLN A 325 -0.03 21.72 15.34
CA GLN A 325 1.36 22.04 15.03
C GLN A 325 2.20 22.32 16.27
N PHE A 326 1.58 22.58 17.39
CA PHE A 326 2.23 22.81 18.66
C PHE A 326 1.48 22.05 19.76
N ASP A 327 2.16 21.11 20.38
CA ASP A 327 1.70 20.31 21.52
C ASP A 327 2.94 19.95 22.33
N ARG A 328 2.96 20.25 23.63
CA ARG A 328 4.06 20.01 24.54
C ARG A 328 3.56 19.47 25.85
N ASP A 329 4.31 18.54 26.43
CA ASP A 329 4.01 18.03 27.75
C ASP A 329 4.25 19.12 28.80
N ILE A 330 3.27 19.41 29.63
CA ILE A 330 3.35 20.37 30.73
C ILE A 330 4.50 20.02 31.71
N ASN A 331 4.85 18.74 31.85
CA ASN A 331 5.95 18.27 32.69
C ASN A 331 7.33 18.74 32.19
N GLU A 332 7.44 19.13 30.94
CA GLU A 332 8.69 19.61 30.34
C GLU A 332 8.88 21.12 30.53
N VAL A 333 7.78 21.85 30.78
CA VAL A 333 7.76 23.31 30.75
C VAL A 333 8.04 23.89 32.14
N GLU A 334 9.09 24.72 32.21
CA GLU A 334 9.44 25.50 33.41
C GLU A 334 8.71 26.83 33.45
N ARG A 335 8.54 27.49 32.26
CA ARG A 335 8.00 28.85 32.16
C ARG A 335 7.31 29.10 30.84
N ILE A 336 6.19 29.85 30.89
CA ILE A 336 5.51 30.38 29.72
C ILE A 336 5.45 31.90 29.82
N ILE A 337 5.79 32.60 28.73
CA ILE A 337 5.70 34.05 28.66
C ILE A 337 4.69 34.37 27.53
N LEU A 338 3.60 35.03 27.86
CA LEU A 338 2.62 35.53 26.88
C LEU A 338 2.80 37.03 26.71
N ARG A 339 2.87 37.50 25.45
CA ARG A 339 2.95 38.90 25.07
C ARG A 339 1.86 39.26 24.12
N THR A 340 1.09 40.28 24.44
CA THR A 340 -0.01 40.77 23.60
C THR A 340 0.48 41.96 22.75
N ASP A 341 -0.28 42.29 21.69
CA ASP A 341 -0.04 43.50 20.86
C ASP A 341 -0.27 44.79 21.61
N SER A 342 -1.03 44.77 22.75
CA SER A 342 -1.19 45.91 23.66
C SER A 342 0.06 46.20 24.52
N GLY A 343 1.07 45.31 24.48
CA GLY A 343 2.29 45.41 25.27
C GLY A 343 2.21 44.78 26.66
N GLU A 344 1.14 44.08 26.97
CA GLU A 344 1.04 43.30 28.22
C GLU A 344 1.87 42.06 28.18
N GLU A 345 2.57 41.74 29.28
CA GLU A 345 3.35 40.52 29.43
C GLU A 345 2.91 39.76 30.69
N TYR A 346 2.64 38.48 30.50
CA TYR A 346 2.26 37.56 31.56
C TYR A 346 3.31 36.43 31.64
N THR A 347 3.94 36.29 32.81
CA THR A 347 4.95 35.24 33.03
C THR A 347 4.38 34.19 33.98
N TYR A 348 4.16 33.01 33.44
CA TYR A 348 3.72 31.84 34.20
C TYR A 348 4.94 30.98 34.53
N ASN A 349 5.23 30.74 35.83
CA ASN A 349 6.18 29.70 36.23
C ASN A 349 5.40 28.46 36.58
N VAL A 350 5.84 27.33 36.07
CA VAL A 350 5.10 26.04 36.12
C VAL A 350 5.98 24.99 36.83
N SER A 351 5.38 24.19 37.66
CA SER A 351 6.02 23.00 38.24
C SER A 351 4.99 21.89 38.41
N VAL A 352 5.38 20.67 38.06
CA VAL A 352 4.56 19.47 38.25
C VAL A 352 5.27 18.55 39.23
N THR A 353 4.60 18.21 40.34
CA THR A 353 5.15 17.33 41.37
C THR A 353 4.10 16.27 41.75
N ASN A 354 4.45 14.99 41.59
CA ASN A 354 3.57 13.88 41.83
C ASN A 354 2.20 13.98 41.11
N GLY A 355 2.22 14.43 39.84
CA GLY A 355 1.02 14.60 39.02
C GLY A 355 0.13 15.77 39.42
N LYS A 356 0.61 16.71 40.22
CA LYS A 356 -0.08 17.95 40.59
C LYS A 356 0.66 19.15 40.03
N THR A 357 -0.06 19.96 39.30
CA THR A 357 0.47 21.22 38.75
C THR A 357 0.34 22.36 39.76
N ALA A 358 1.43 23.08 39.91
CA ALA A 358 1.45 24.37 40.62
C ALA A 358 1.92 25.42 39.61
N ALA A 359 1.24 26.56 39.55
CA ALA A 359 1.60 27.65 38.67
C ALA A 359 1.48 29.00 39.37
N THR A 360 2.32 29.95 39.00
CA THR A 360 2.19 31.34 39.41
C THR A 360 2.11 32.24 38.17
N CYS A 361 1.39 33.36 38.24
CA CYS A 361 1.46 34.42 37.25
C CYS A 361 2.06 35.67 37.84
N ASN A 362 3.18 36.16 37.29
CA ASN A 362 3.91 37.31 37.79
C ASN A 362 4.17 37.25 39.29
N GLY A 363 4.37 36.06 39.84
CA GLY A 363 4.62 35.77 41.24
C GLY A 363 3.40 35.56 42.14
N THR A 364 2.18 35.61 41.58
CA THR A 364 0.93 35.29 42.28
C THR A 364 0.50 33.87 42.04
N ASP A 365 0.19 33.12 43.07
CA ASP A 365 -0.25 31.71 42.97
C ASP A 365 -1.58 31.60 42.21
N LEU A 366 -1.67 30.59 41.35
CA LEU A 366 -2.87 30.24 40.57
C LEU A 366 -3.48 28.92 41.03
N ASN A 367 -4.74 28.71 40.70
CA ASN A 367 -5.35 27.39 40.84
C ASN A 367 -4.71 26.44 39.81
N GLY A 368 -4.06 25.36 40.28
CA GLY A 368 -3.34 24.43 39.42
C GLY A 368 -4.23 23.75 38.37
N ALA A 369 -5.43 23.31 38.73
CA ALA A 369 -6.36 22.68 37.78
C ALA A 369 -6.89 23.66 36.74
N ALA A 370 -7.14 24.92 37.13
CA ALA A 370 -7.51 25.96 36.17
C ALA A 370 -6.36 26.27 35.21
N PHE A 371 -5.13 26.27 35.70
CA PHE A 371 -3.94 26.46 34.88
C PHE A 371 -3.73 25.29 33.90
N GLU A 372 -3.94 24.03 34.30
CA GLU A 372 -3.89 22.87 33.39
C GLU A 372 -4.88 23.04 32.22
N ASN A 373 -6.15 23.41 32.51
CA ASN A 373 -7.12 23.69 31.47
C ASN A 373 -6.66 24.82 30.53
N PHE A 374 -6.03 25.88 31.08
CA PHE A 374 -5.49 26.96 30.28
C PHE A 374 -4.28 26.50 29.45
N TYR A 375 -3.42 25.65 29.99
CA TYR A 375 -2.29 25.06 29.29
C TYR A 375 -2.76 24.21 28.08
N ASP A 376 -3.79 23.40 28.27
CA ASP A 376 -4.40 22.61 27.19
C ASP A 376 -4.88 23.55 26.06
N LEU A 377 -5.48 24.71 26.41
CA LEU A 377 -5.86 25.68 25.37
C LEU A 377 -4.64 26.23 24.64
N LEU A 378 -3.51 26.52 25.32
CA LEU A 378 -2.32 27.07 24.69
C LEU A 378 -1.65 26.10 23.70
N THR A 379 -1.83 24.78 23.88
CA THR A 379 -1.18 23.74 23.10
C THR A 379 -2.07 23.06 22.05
N THR A 380 -3.33 23.42 21.98
CA THR A 380 -4.32 22.80 21.05
C THR A 380 -4.70 23.68 19.86
N SER A 381 -3.73 24.44 19.30
CA SER A 381 -3.98 25.23 18.09
C SER A 381 -4.27 24.35 16.88
N GLU A 382 -5.52 24.29 16.45
CA GLU A 382 -5.91 23.51 15.26
C GLU A 382 -5.68 24.32 13.98
N VAL A 383 -4.90 23.76 13.06
CA VAL A 383 -4.67 24.32 11.73
C VAL A 383 -5.95 24.23 10.90
N ALA A 384 -6.41 25.36 10.38
CA ALA A 384 -7.61 25.45 9.55
C ALA A 384 -7.32 25.56 8.04
N GLY A 385 -6.08 25.81 7.66
CA GLY A 385 -5.66 25.91 6.26
C GLY A 385 -4.30 26.59 6.10
N VAL A 386 -3.97 26.94 4.86
CA VAL A 386 -2.67 27.48 4.45
C VAL A 386 -2.76 28.98 4.24
N ALA A 387 -1.74 29.71 4.70
CA ALA A 387 -1.60 31.14 4.47
C ALA A 387 -0.15 31.56 4.33
N GLN A 388 0.05 32.74 3.77
CA GLN A 388 1.34 33.42 3.80
C GLN A 388 1.38 34.38 5.01
N LYS A 389 2.58 34.55 5.58
CA LYS A 389 2.78 35.47 6.70
C LYS A 389 2.39 36.90 6.32
N PRO A 390 1.44 37.51 7.03
CA PRO A 390 1.11 38.92 6.82
C PRO A 390 2.19 39.81 7.41
N GLY A 391 2.22 41.07 7.02
CA GLY A 391 3.05 42.09 7.67
C GLY A 391 2.55 42.49 9.06
N GLY A 392 3.37 43.15 9.84
CA GLY A 392 3.00 43.73 11.14
C GLY A 392 3.51 42.97 12.35
N THR A 393 2.99 43.29 13.53
CA THR A 393 3.33 42.68 14.81
C THR A 393 2.34 41.58 15.16
N PRO A 394 2.77 40.52 15.85
CA PRO A 394 1.87 39.47 16.26
C PRO A 394 0.83 39.97 17.27
N LYS A 395 -0.40 39.48 17.18
CA LYS A 395 -1.46 39.72 18.14
C LYS A 395 -1.16 39.10 19.50
N LEU A 396 -0.59 37.91 19.46
CA LEU A 396 -0.18 37.14 20.62
C LEU A 396 1.15 36.42 20.29
N THR A 397 2.08 36.47 21.22
CA THR A 397 3.31 35.64 21.20
C THR A 397 3.38 34.84 22.48
N MET A 398 3.59 33.55 22.35
CA MET A 398 3.78 32.61 23.46
C MET A 398 5.21 32.08 23.40
N VAL A 399 5.98 32.18 24.49
CA VAL A 399 7.34 31.62 24.59
C VAL A 399 7.33 30.54 25.67
N PHE A 400 7.65 29.34 25.28
CA PHE A 400 7.75 28.19 26.19
C PHE A 400 9.22 27.95 26.50
N ARG A 401 9.57 27.93 27.78
CA ARG A 401 10.90 27.59 28.27
C ARG A 401 10.84 26.26 29.00
N TYR A 402 11.77 25.38 28.67
CA TYR A 402 11.83 24.04 29.20
C TYR A 402 12.80 23.92 30.36
N HIS A 403 12.65 22.88 31.18
CA HIS A 403 13.60 22.58 32.25
C HIS A 403 15.02 22.37 31.69
N ALA A 404 16.02 22.95 32.38
CA ALA A 404 17.41 22.94 31.90
C ALA A 404 17.99 21.54 31.68
N ASN A 405 17.50 20.52 32.39
CA ASN A 405 17.95 19.12 32.26
C ASN A 405 17.51 18.47 30.94
N LEU A 406 16.55 19.06 30.20
CA LEU A 406 16.07 18.52 28.94
C LEU A 406 16.92 18.94 27.74
N ASN A 407 17.80 19.91 27.92
CA ASN A 407 18.64 20.46 26.85
C ASN A 407 17.87 20.86 25.58
N LYS A 408 16.63 21.34 25.76
CA LYS A 408 15.72 21.78 24.69
C LYS A 408 15.83 23.31 24.49
N SER A 409 15.74 23.75 23.24
CA SER A 409 15.58 25.17 22.90
C SER A 409 14.19 25.67 23.33
N ASN A 410 14.05 26.97 23.56
CA ASN A 410 12.73 27.56 23.77
C ASN A 410 11.90 27.49 22.50
N ASP A 411 10.60 27.24 22.66
CA ASP A 411 9.65 27.39 21.55
C ASP A 411 8.98 28.77 21.59
N THR A 412 8.82 29.35 20.42
CA THR A 412 8.09 30.62 20.26
C THR A 412 6.97 30.42 19.26
N VAL A 413 5.73 30.60 19.73
CA VAL A 413 4.52 30.56 18.90
C VAL A 413 3.96 31.96 18.77
N SER A 414 3.78 32.44 17.54
CA SER A 414 3.29 33.79 17.28
C SER A 414 2.08 33.77 16.33
N PHE A 415 1.08 34.59 16.64
CA PHE A 415 -0.16 34.70 15.87
C PHE A 415 -0.27 36.07 15.24
N TYR A 416 -0.23 36.14 13.92
CA TYR A 416 -0.33 37.38 13.15
C TYR A 416 -1.73 37.47 12.51
N ARG A 417 -2.40 38.59 12.65
CA ARG A 417 -3.75 38.77 12.10
C ARG A 417 -3.71 38.80 10.58
N ILE A 418 -4.46 37.92 9.92
CA ILE A 418 -4.68 37.92 8.47
C ILE A 418 -5.92 38.77 8.18
N ASP A 419 -7.05 38.41 8.82
CA ASP A 419 -8.33 39.08 8.70
C ASP A 419 -9.14 39.02 10.02
N GLU A 420 -10.46 39.24 9.96
CA GLU A 420 -11.34 39.22 11.15
C GLU A 420 -11.54 37.79 11.71
N ARG A 421 -11.30 36.76 10.89
CA ARG A 421 -11.61 35.37 11.23
C ARG A 421 -10.40 34.47 11.41
N THR A 422 -9.20 34.92 10.99
CA THR A 422 -8.04 34.06 10.91
C THR A 422 -6.76 34.76 11.38
N TYR A 423 -5.90 33.96 12.01
CA TYR A 423 -4.52 34.33 12.37
C TYR A 423 -3.52 33.38 11.75
N TYR A 424 -2.47 33.92 11.16
CA TYR A 424 -1.31 33.13 10.72
C TYR A 424 -0.55 32.61 11.93
N LEU A 425 -0.24 31.32 11.93
CA LEU A 425 0.53 30.64 12.96
C LEU A 425 2.01 30.55 12.53
N GLU A 426 2.87 31.07 13.37
CA GLU A 426 4.32 30.94 13.23
C GLU A 426 4.88 30.21 14.45
N LEU A 427 5.64 29.12 14.21
CA LEU A 427 6.36 28.37 15.23
C LEU A 427 7.86 28.50 14.95
N ASN A 428 8.62 29.08 15.89
CA ASN A 428 10.07 29.29 15.81
C ASN A 428 10.54 30.00 14.52
N GLY A 429 9.75 30.99 14.06
CA GLY A 429 10.04 31.74 12.84
C GLY A 429 9.64 31.03 11.53
N GLN A 430 9.01 29.88 11.61
CA GLN A 430 8.51 29.13 10.46
C GLN A 430 6.99 29.00 10.53
N GLY A 431 6.31 28.99 9.37
CA GLY A 431 4.89 28.79 9.32
C GLY A 431 4.37 28.76 7.88
N ASN A 432 3.28 28.05 7.70
CA ASN A 432 2.54 27.98 6.44
C ASN A 432 1.02 27.96 6.68
N PHE A 433 0.59 28.07 7.94
CA PHE A 433 -0.77 27.75 8.32
C PHE A 433 -1.48 28.92 8.99
N TYR A 434 -2.80 28.86 9.01
CA TYR A 434 -3.62 29.75 9.81
C TYR A 434 -4.53 28.96 10.77
N VAL A 435 -4.91 29.60 11.85
CA VAL A 435 -5.86 29.12 12.85
C VAL A 435 -7.09 30.04 12.89
N SER A 436 -8.18 29.58 13.47
CA SER A 436 -9.38 30.41 13.71
C SER A 436 -9.08 31.55 14.66
N SER A 437 -9.66 32.75 14.41
CA SER A 437 -9.56 33.88 15.36
C SER A 437 -10.17 33.53 16.71
N LEU A 438 -11.22 32.67 16.73
CA LEU A 438 -11.85 32.25 17.97
C LEU A 438 -10.87 31.60 18.95
N TYR A 439 -9.87 30.87 18.44
CA TYR A 439 -8.82 30.27 19.26
C TYR A 439 -7.95 31.33 19.97
N VAL A 440 -7.40 32.28 19.21
CA VAL A 440 -6.54 33.33 19.76
C VAL A 440 -7.34 34.25 20.69
N ASP A 441 -8.55 34.63 20.29
CA ASP A 441 -9.45 35.46 21.09
C ASP A 441 -9.82 34.75 22.42
N LYS A 442 -10.01 33.44 22.38
CA LYS A 442 -10.25 32.62 23.58
C LYS A 442 -9.08 32.64 24.55
N ILE A 443 -7.83 32.51 24.06
CA ILE A 443 -6.64 32.64 24.92
C ILE A 443 -6.61 34.00 25.59
N LEU A 444 -6.84 35.11 24.83
CA LEU A 444 -6.84 36.45 25.35
C LEU A 444 -7.97 36.70 26.35
N GLU A 445 -9.15 36.08 26.15
CA GLU A 445 -10.26 36.08 27.10
C GLU A 445 -9.92 35.36 28.41
N CYS A 446 -9.24 34.21 28.34
CA CYS A 446 -8.95 33.38 29.49
C CYS A 446 -7.83 33.95 30.38
N ILE A 447 -6.88 34.70 29.85
CA ILE A 447 -5.78 35.29 30.60
C ILE A 447 -6.25 36.07 31.86
N PRO A 448 -7.07 37.10 31.77
CA PRO A 448 -7.54 37.86 32.93
C PRO A 448 -8.37 37.01 33.89
N LYS A 449 -9.21 36.11 33.38
CA LYS A 449 -10.05 35.23 34.20
C LYS A 449 -9.21 34.30 35.07
N LEU A 450 -8.23 33.62 34.47
CA LEU A 450 -7.28 32.74 35.18
C LEU A 450 -6.56 33.54 36.28
N ASN A 451 -6.04 34.72 35.96
CA ASN A 451 -5.26 35.52 36.88
C ASN A 451 -6.08 36.09 38.04
N ASN A 452 -7.41 36.31 37.83
CA ASN A 452 -8.35 36.73 38.86
C ASN A 452 -8.99 35.57 39.64
N GLY A 453 -8.68 34.29 39.29
CA GLY A 453 -9.31 33.12 39.90
C GLY A 453 -10.78 32.95 39.51
N GLU A 454 -11.19 33.47 38.36
CA GLU A 454 -12.53 33.34 37.80
C GLU A 454 -12.67 32.05 36.98
N ASP A 455 -13.89 31.48 36.95
CA ASP A 455 -14.16 30.32 36.12
C ASP A 455 -14.16 30.69 34.63
N PHE A 456 -13.65 29.84 33.78
CA PHE A 456 -13.63 29.99 32.33
C PHE A 456 -13.78 28.62 31.61
N SER A 457 -14.27 28.70 30.36
CA SER A 457 -14.29 27.55 29.45
C SER A 457 -13.25 27.72 28.36
N ILE A 458 -12.54 26.65 28.00
CA ILE A 458 -11.57 26.63 26.90
C ILE A 458 -12.20 26.33 25.55
N LYS A 459 -13.52 26.08 25.48
CA LYS A 459 -14.23 25.83 24.21
C LYS A 459 -14.41 27.14 23.44
N TYR A 460 -14.07 27.14 22.17
CA TYR A 460 -14.15 28.26 21.22
C TYR A 460 -14.83 27.86 19.92
#